data_95b2b8036903aa65e3314c50d814e8e2
#
_entry.id   95b2b8036903aa65e3314c50d814e8e2
#
_cell.length_a   1.000
_cell.length_b   1.000
_cell.length_c   1.000
_cell.angle_alpha   90.00
_cell.angle_beta   90.00
_cell.angle_gamma   90.00
#
_symmetry.space_group_name_H-M   'P 1'
#
loop_
_entity.id
_entity.type
_entity.pdbx_description
1 polymer ?
#
loop_
_entity_poly.entity_id
_entity_poly.type
_entity_poly.pdbx_seq_one_letter_code
_entity_poly.pdbx_strand_id
1 'polypeptide(L)'
;VDLAADPDLVALVKKDASRVRTVVSAIDPEKFVPCVEAGVDMLELGNFDAFYGSGLRFSSLDILDLTKKTRELCPRTPLSVTIPHVLAMEEQAQLALSLAALGVDVIQTEGAPSISTMSTGIQASIEKAAPALASTYVLSRALAGRTHVMAASGMNEVTAPMALVSGARGVGVGSAITKLDSEAAMATKVREIVRALQRNKAHMQN
;
A
#
# COMPACT_ATOMS: atom_id res chain seq x y z
N VAL A 1 8.75 -6.21 -3.07
CA VAL A 1 7.71 -6.81 -3.95
C VAL A 1 6.57 -7.29 -3.07
N ASP A 2 5.35 -6.93 -3.42
CA ASP A 2 4.12 -7.41 -2.79
C ASP A 2 3.65 -8.69 -3.50
N LEU A 3 3.37 -9.72 -2.71
CA LEU A 3 3.02 -11.07 -3.14
C LEU A 3 1.68 -11.49 -2.51
N ALA A 4 0.99 -12.44 -3.13
CA ALA A 4 -0.05 -13.18 -2.41
C ALA A 4 0.56 -13.91 -1.20
N ALA A 5 -0.25 -14.16 -0.17
CA ALA A 5 0.20 -14.90 1.02
C ALA A 5 0.36 -16.39 0.69
N ASP A 6 1.46 -16.69 0.01
CA ASP A 6 1.91 -17.98 -0.46
C ASP A 6 3.38 -18.20 -0.04
N PRO A 7 3.66 -19.14 0.89
CA PRO A 7 5.00 -19.37 1.41
C PRO A 7 5.98 -19.90 0.34
N ASP A 8 5.50 -20.66 -0.65
CA ASP A 8 6.36 -21.17 -1.73
C ASP A 8 6.84 -20.03 -2.63
N LEU A 9 5.95 -19.06 -2.90
CA LEU A 9 6.29 -17.88 -3.68
C LEU A 9 7.29 -16.99 -2.91
N VAL A 10 7.12 -16.84 -1.60
CA VAL A 10 8.10 -16.14 -0.74
C VAL A 10 9.46 -16.82 -0.81
N ALA A 11 9.51 -18.14 -0.63
CA ALA A 11 10.76 -18.90 -0.67
C ALA A 11 11.45 -18.80 -2.04
N LEU A 12 10.67 -18.83 -3.14
CA LEU A 12 11.19 -18.67 -4.50
C LEU A 12 11.87 -17.30 -4.67
N VAL A 13 11.18 -16.21 -4.30
CA VAL A 13 11.75 -14.86 -4.42
C VAL A 13 12.97 -14.68 -3.54
N LYS A 14 12.97 -15.23 -2.33
CA LYS A 14 14.14 -15.18 -1.43
C LYS A 14 15.36 -15.92 -1.99
N LYS A 15 15.13 -17.03 -2.69
CA LYS A 15 16.18 -17.80 -3.36
C LYS A 15 16.76 -17.07 -4.57
N ASP A 16 15.87 -16.56 -5.46
CA ASP A 16 16.30 -16.06 -6.76
C ASP A 16 16.64 -14.56 -6.74
N ALA A 17 16.09 -13.82 -5.79
CA ALA A 17 16.25 -12.36 -5.66
C ALA A 17 16.43 -11.93 -4.20
N SER A 18 17.42 -12.48 -3.51
CA SER A 18 17.66 -12.34 -2.05
C SER A 18 17.80 -10.88 -1.57
N ARG A 19 18.12 -9.93 -2.45
CA ARG A 19 18.20 -8.49 -2.13
C ARG A 19 16.85 -7.78 -2.18
N VAL A 20 15.82 -8.43 -2.73
CA VAL A 20 14.48 -7.85 -2.84
C VAL A 20 13.74 -8.08 -1.53
N ARG A 21 13.20 -7.00 -0.97
CA ARG A 21 12.29 -7.10 0.17
C ARG A 21 10.93 -7.61 -0.30
N THR A 22 10.37 -8.56 0.45
CA THR A 22 9.09 -9.19 0.17
C THR A 22 8.04 -8.73 1.17
N VAL A 23 6.85 -8.45 0.66
CA VAL A 23 5.63 -8.21 1.44
C VAL A 23 4.63 -9.25 0.99
N VAL A 24 3.80 -9.76 1.88
CA VAL A 24 2.66 -10.62 1.53
C VAL A 24 1.37 -9.99 2.00
N SER A 25 0.36 -10.00 1.12
CA SER A 25 -0.94 -9.40 1.37
C SER A 25 -2.01 -10.47 1.58
N ALA A 26 -2.81 -10.33 2.64
CA ALA A 26 -3.97 -11.14 2.92
C ALA A 26 -4.98 -10.39 3.80
N ILE A 27 -6.22 -10.92 3.86
CA ILE A 27 -7.24 -10.50 4.84
C ILE A 27 -7.40 -11.54 5.96
N ASP A 28 -6.75 -12.69 5.84
CA ASP A 28 -6.76 -13.77 6.81
C ASP A 28 -5.41 -13.84 7.53
N PRO A 29 -5.35 -13.50 8.83
CA PRO A 29 -4.11 -13.48 9.60
C PRO A 29 -3.40 -14.84 9.68
N GLU A 30 -4.14 -15.96 9.58
CA GLU A 30 -3.55 -17.31 9.68
C GLU A 30 -2.65 -17.63 8.48
N LYS A 31 -2.92 -17.03 7.33
CA LYS A 31 -2.10 -17.18 6.12
C LYS A 31 -0.70 -16.55 6.24
N PHE A 32 -0.52 -15.64 7.19
CA PHE A 32 0.78 -15.01 7.41
C PHE A 32 1.80 -15.92 8.09
N VAL A 33 1.35 -16.83 8.96
CA VAL A 33 2.26 -17.67 9.74
C VAL A 33 3.25 -18.44 8.86
N PRO A 34 2.82 -19.25 7.87
CA PRO A 34 3.75 -19.96 7.00
C PRO A 34 4.62 -19.03 6.14
N CYS A 35 4.12 -17.83 5.79
CA CYS A 35 4.93 -16.85 5.06
C CYS A 35 6.05 -16.25 5.93
N VAL A 36 5.80 -16.08 7.23
CA VAL A 36 6.83 -15.64 8.20
C VAL A 36 7.90 -16.72 8.33
N GLU A 37 7.52 -17.99 8.41
CA GLU A 37 8.46 -19.12 8.42
C GLU A 37 9.29 -19.20 7.14
N ALA A 38 8.70 -18.84 5.97
CA ALA A 38 9.39 -18.74 4.69
C ALA A 38 10.31 -17.50 4.56
N GLY A 39 10.32 -16.60 5.57
CA GLY A 39 11.23 -15.47 5.65
C GLY A 39 10.75 -14.19 4.99
N VAL A 40 9.43 -13.94 4.90
CA VAL A 40 8.89 -12.66 4.43
C VAL A 40 9.41 -11.48 5.27
N ASP A 41 9.63 -10.33 4.65
CA ASP A 41 10.15 -9.15 5.36
C ASP A 41 9.05 -8.30 6.00
N MET A 42 7.83 -8.30 5.47
CA MET A 42 6.70 -7.51 5.98
C MET A 42 5.37 -8.18 5.60
N LEU A 43 4.37 -8.00 6.45
CA LEU A 43 3.00 -8.43 6.20
C LEU A 43 2.17 -7.22 5.78
N GLU A 44 1.17 -7.44 4.95
CA GLU A 44 0.14 -6.46 4.63
C GLU A 44 -1.25 -7.04 4.90
N LEU A 45 -1.95 -6.48 5.87
CA LEU A 45 -3.38 -6.70 6.04
C LEU A 45 -4.11 -5.72 5.14
N GLY A 46 -4.57 -6.21 3.98
CA GLY A 46 -5.05 -5.30 2.93
C GLY A 46 -5.72 -6.00 1.75
N ASN A 47 -5.82 -5.26 0.63
CA ASN A 47 -6.55 -5.64 -0.58
C ASN A 47 -8.06 -5.81 -0.34
N PHE A 48 -8.65 -4.99 0.53
CA PHE A 48 -10.07 -5.05 0.87
C PHE A 48 -10.97 -4.75 -0.33
N ASP A 49 -10.53 -3.89 -1.26
CA ASP A 49 -11.24 -3.51 -2.46
C ASP A 49 -11.55 -4.70 -3.39
N ALA A 50 -10.72 -5.74 -3.37
CA ALA A 50 -10.96 -6.96 -4.13
C ALA A 50 -12.27 -7.68 -3.72
N PHE A 51 -12.77 -7.41 -2.53
CA PHE A 51 -13.97 -8.04 -1.97
C PHE A 51 -15.23 -7.18 -2.10
N TYR A 52 -15.11 -5.87 -2.40
CA TYR A 52 -16.27 -4.98 -2.49
C TYR A 52 -17.25 -5.38 -3.59
N GLY A 53 -16.76 -5.94 -4.70
CA GLY A 53 -17.59 -6.45 -5.78
C GLY A 53 -18.49 -7.63 -5.38
N SER A 54 -18.09 -8.42 -4.39
CA SER A 54 -18.88 -9.50 -3.80
C SER A 54 -19.81 -9.04 -2.66
N GLY A 55 -19.83 -7.73 -2.35
CA GLY A 55 -20.62 -7.16 -1.28
C GLY A 55 -19.99 -7.23 0.11
N LEU A 56 -18.79 -7.81 0.24
CA LEU A 56 -18.08 -7.85 1.52
C LEU A 56 -17.44 -6.48 1.79
N ARG A 57 -17.74 -5.92 2.95
CA ARG A 57 -17.21 -4.64 3.43
C ARG A 57 -16.55 -4.84 4.79
N PHE A 58 -15.46 -4.14 5.03
CA PHE A 58 -14.74 -4.17 6.29
C PHE A 58 -14.98 -2.85 7.03
N SER A 59 -15.54 -2.93 8.22
CA SER A 59 -15.63 -1.79 9.13
C SER A 59 -14.30 -1.52 9.82
N SER A 60 -14.16 -0.35 10.42
CA SER A 60 -12.98 -0.02 11.24
C SER A 60 -12.77 -1.03 12.37
N LEU A 61 -13.83 -1.58 12.95
CA LEU A 61 -13.73 -2.60 14.01
C LEU A 61 -13.21 -3.93 13.46
N ASP A 62 -13.68 -4.38 12.31
CA ASP A 62 -13.20 -5.61 11.68
C ASP A 62 -11.68 -5.53 11.43
N ILE A 63 -11.21 -4.39 10.92
CA ILE A 63 -9.78 -4.17 10.64
C ILE A 63 -8.95 -4.14 11.92
N LEU A 64 -9.45 -3.52 12.98
CA LEU A 64 -8.77 -3.51 14.27
C LEU A 64 -8.66 -4.93 14.85
N ASP A 65 -9.70 -5.74 14.76
CA ASP A 65 -9.68 -7.10 15.29
C ASP A 65 -8.79 -8.03 14.46
N LEU A 66 -8.80 -7.92 13.13
CA LEU A 66 -7.85 -8.61 12.26
C LEU A 66 -6.39 -8.19 12.55
N THR A 67 -6.16 -6.89 12.82
CA THR A 67 -4.83 -6.38 13.17
C THR A 67 -4.33 -6.94 14.50
N LYS A 68 -5.19 -6.99 15.54
CA LYS A 68 -4.85 -7.61 16.83
C LYS A 68 -4.50 -9.09 16.65
N LYS A 69 -5.34 -9.84 15.93
CA LYS A 69 -5.08 -11.26 15.63
C LYS A 69 -3.75 -11.44 14.87
N THR A 70 -3.46 -10.57 13.89
CA THR A 70 -2.18 -10.61 13.17
C THR A 70 -0.99 -10.36 14.11
N ARG A 71 -1.10 -9.40 15.02
CA ARG A 71 -0.05 -9.12 16.03
C ARG A 71 0.13 -10.25 17.03
N GLU A 72 -0.95 -10.94 17.41
CA GLU A 72 -0.86 -12.14 18.27
C GLU A 72 -0.11 -13.27 17.57
N LEU A 73 -0.41 -13.55 16.31
CA LEU A 73 0.21 -14.62 15.53
C LEU A 73 1.64 -14.27 15.06
N CYS A 74 1.89 -13.02 14.69
CA CYS A 74 3.13 -12.56 14.10
C CYS A 74 3.68 -11.31 14.82
N PRO A 75 4.03 -11.40 16.13
CA PRO A 75 4.27 -10.22 16.99
C PRO A 75 5.49 -9.39 16.61
N ARG A 76 6.47 -9.96 15.90
CA ARG A 76 7.75 -9.31 15.59
C ARG A 76 7.90 -8.94 14.11
N THR A 77 7.00 -9.40 13.25
CA THR A 77 7.09 -9.12 11.81
C THR A 77 6.52 -7.74 11.52
N PRO A 78 7.21 -6.89 10.76
CA PRO A 78 6.67 -5.61 10.32
C PRO A 78 5.31 -5.77 9.66
N LEU A 79 4.38 -4.87 9.98
CA LEU A 79 2.99 -4.95 9.53
C LEU A 79 2.56 -3.63 8.87
N SER A 80 2.09 -3.73 7.64
CA SER A 80 1.31 -2.72 6.95
C SER A 80 -0.18 -3.02 7.08
N VAL A 81 -1.00 -1.99 7.25
CA VAL A 81 -2.46 -2.13 7.23
C VAL A 81 -3.04 -1.11 6.27
N THR A 82 -3.87 -1.59 5.36
CA THR A 82 -4.57 -0.76 4.38
C THR A 82 -5.81 -0.12 5.01
N ILE A 83 -6.01 1.17 4.75
CA ILE A 83 -7.23 1.90 5.15
C ILE A 83 -8.23 1.86 3.99
N PRO A 84 -9.44 1.30 4.18
CA PRO A 84 -10.46 1.25 3.13
C PRO A 84 -10.86 2.65 2.66
N HIS A 85 -10.88 2.85 1.35
CA HIS A 85 -11.29 4.13 0.73
C HIS A 85 -12.78 4.41 0.88
N VAL A 86 -13.58 3.40 1.21
CA VAL A 86 -15.04 3.52 1.41
C VAL A 86 -15.42 4.15 2.74
N LEU A 87 -14.49 4.25 3.69
CA LEU A 87 -14.69 4.94 4.97
C LEU A 87 -14.63 6.47 4.77
N ALA A 88 -15.40 7.21 5.57
CA ALA A 88 -15.28 8.67 5.61
C ALA A 88 -13.87 9.10 6.06
N MET A 89 -13.41 10.28 5.64
CA MET A 89 -12.03 10.74 5.92
C MET A 89 -11.74 10.83 7.43
N GLU A 90 -12.70 11.28 8.23
CA GLU A 90 -12.60 11.31 9.69
C GLU A 90 -12.43 9.91 10.27
N GLU A 91 -13.19 8.94 9.76
CA GLU A 91 -13.12 7.55 10.19
C GLU A 91 -11.80 6.90 9.77
N GLN A 92 -11.29 7.19 8.55
CA GLN A 92 -9.96 6.77 8.12
C GLN A 92 -8.87 7.28 9.07
N ALA A 93 -8.94 8.56 9.48
CA ALA A 93 -7.98 9.15 10.41
C ALA A 93 -8.04 8.51 11.79
N GLN A 94 -9.23 8.25 12.33
CA GLN A 94 -9.41 7.60 13.64
C GLN A 94 -8.92 6.14 13.60
N LEU A 95 -9.22 5.40 12.53
CA LEU A 95 -8.72 4.05 12.33
C LEU A 95 -7.18 4.05 12.30
N ALA A 96 -6.57 4.95 11.52
CA ALA A 96 -5.12 5.05 11.42
C ALA A 96 -4.44 5.32 12.78
N LEU A 97 -5.02 6.20 13.60
CA LEU A 97 -4.52 6.47 14.96
C LEU A 97 -4.62 5.22 15.86
N SER A 98 -5.73 4.49 15.77
CA SER A 98 -5.93 3.25 16.53
C SER A 98 -4.95 2.16 16.09
N LEU A 99 -4.71 2.02 14.79
CA LEU A 99 -3.73 1.08 14.23
C LEU A 99 -2.30 1.44 14.66
N ALA A 100 -1.94 2.72 14.66
CA ALA A 100 -0.66 3.18 15.16
C ALA A 100 -0.46 2.83 16.65
N ALA A 101 -1.52 2.93 17.46
CA ALA A 101 -1.50 2.52 18.87
C ALA A 101 -1.33 0.99 19.03
N LEU A 102 -1.75 0.19 18.08
CA LEU A 102 -1.51 -1.26 18.01
C LEU A 102 -0.11 -1.63 17.45
N GLY A 103 0.76 -0.64 17.23
CA GLY A 103 2.12 -0.85 16.74
C GLY A 103 2.19 -1.25 15.26
N VAL A 104 1.26 -0.79 14.43
CA VAL A 104 1.36 -0.95 12.97
C VAL A 104 2.48 -0.07 12.44
N ASP A 105 3.35 -0.62 11.59
CA ASP A 105 4.56 0.05 11.11
C ASP A 105 4.28 0.96 9.91
N VAL A 106 3.33 0.55 9.05
CA VAL A 106 2.95 1.29 7.84
C VAL A 106 1.42 1.35 7.73
N ILE A 107 0.89 2.53 7.51
CA ILE A 107 -0.50 2.73 7.09
C ILE A 107 -0.52 2.91 5.57
N GLN A 108 -1.25 2.06 4.87
CA GLN A 108 -1.37 2.13 3.42
C GLN A 108 -2.71 2.73 3.02
N THR A 109 -2.72 3.61 2.03
CA THR A 109 -3.96 4.10 1.44
C THR A 109 -4.50 3.11 0.42
N GLU A 110 -5.82 3.04 0.31
CA GLU A 110 -6.52 2.31 -0.74
C GLU A 110 -7.09 3.31 -1.75
N GLY A 111 -6.95 3.01 -3.03
CA GLY A 111 -7.62 3.78 -4.06
C GLY A 111 -8.98 3.18 -4.39
N ALA A 112 -9.72 3.86 -5.23
CA ALA A 112 -10.96 3.36 -5.80
C ALA A 112 -10.70 2.89 -7.25
N PRO A 113 -10.28 1.65 -7.49
CA PRO A 113 -9.93 1.13 -8.81
C PRO A 113 -11.12 1.13 -9.78
N SER A 114 -12.34 1.14 -9.24
CA SER A 114 -13.60 1.17 -9.99
C SER A 114 -14.06 2.58 -10.38
N ILE A 115 -13.33 3.66 -10.03
CA ILE A 115 -13.69 5.01 -10.46
C ILE A 115 -13.52 5.12 -11.97
N SER A 116 -14.64 5.40 -12.65
CA SER A 116 -14.63 5.84 -14.04
C SER A 116 -14.02 7.24 -14.12
N THR A 117 -12.96 7.41 -14.87
CA THR A 117 -12.38 8.73 -15.12
C THR A 117 -13.20 9.47 -16.17
N MET A 118 -13.41 10.77 -16.00
CA MET A 118 -14.08 11.62 -16.99
C MET A 118 -13.11 12.07 -18.10
N SER A 119 -11.81 11.96 -17.85
CA SER A 119 -10.74 12.43 -18.71
C SER A 119 -9.93 11.27 -19.29
N THR A 120 -8.95 11.58 -20.15
CA THR A 120 -7.99 10.65 -20.73
C THR A 120 -6.55 11.02 -20.40
N GLY A 121 -5.58 10.14 -20.69
CA GLY A 121 -4.16 10.41 -20.53
C GLY A 121 -3.76 10.76 -19.09
N ILE A 122 -2.94 11.78 -18.94
CA ILE A 122 -2.38 12.22 -17.64
C ILE A 122 -3.48 12.67 -16.69
N GLN A 123 -4.49 13.37 -17.18
CA GLN A 123 -5.60 13.83 -16.35
C GLN A 123 -6.37 12.66 -15.74
N ALA A 124 -6.66 11.62 -16.51
CA ALA A 124 -7.28 10.39 -16.01
C ALA A 124 -6.41 9.71 -14.93
N SER A 125 -5.09 9.75 -15.08
CA SER A 125 -4.17 9.19 -14.08
C SER A 125 -4.26 9.95 -12.74
N ILE A 126 -4.38 11.28 -12.79
CA ILE A 126 -4.55 12.11 -11.59
C ILE A 126 -5.91 11.86 -10.94
N GLU A 127 -6.98 11.80 -11.74
CA GLU A 127 -8.33 11.49 -11.25
C GLU A 127 -8.35 10.14 -10.50
N LYS A 128 -7.72 9.11 -11.04
CA LYS A 128 -7.60 7.79 -10.39
C LYS A 128 -6.82 7.82 -9.08
N ALA A 129 -5.81 8.66 -8.99
CA ALA A 129 -4.98 8.79 -7.79
C ALA A 129 -5.60 9.71 -6.73
N ALA A 130 -6.54 10.56 -7.09
CA ALA A 130 -7.07 11.61 -6.22
C ALA A 130 -7.58 11.09 -4.85
N PRO A 131 -8.34 9.98 -4.74
CA PRO A 131 -8.74 9.44 -3.44
C PRO A 131 -7.55 9.05 -2.57
N ALA A 132 -6.56 8.34 -3.14
CA ALA A 132 -5.36 7.94 -2.41
C ALA A 132 -4.51 9.14 -1.97
N LEU A 133 -4.41 10.18 -2.81
CA LEU A 133 -3.70 11.42 -2.49
C LEU A 133 -4.38 12.19 -1.36
N ALA A 134 -5.71 12.31 -1.41
CA ALA A 134 -6.51 12.96 -0.36
C ALA A 134 -6.38 12.20 0.97
N SER A 135 -6.53 10.88 0.95
CA SER A 135 -6.33 10.02 2.11
C SER A 135 -4.91 10.16 2.66
N THR A 136 -3.88 10.11 1.81
CA THR A 136 -2.48 10.31 2.22
C THR A 136 -2.29 11.63 2.98
N TYR A 137 -2.86 12.71 2.47
CA TYR A 137 -2.76 14.04 3.10
C TYR A 137 -3.39 14.05 4.50
N VAL A 138 -4.60 13.51 4.63
CA VAL A 138 -5.32 13.46 5.91
C VAL A 138 -4.60 12.56 6.91
N LEU A 139 -4.24 11.35 6.49
CA LEU A 139 -3.58 10.36 7.35
C LEU A 139 -2.20 10.83 7.83
N SER A 140 -1.39 11.41 6.95
CA SER A 140 -0.06 11.89 7.33
C SER A 140 -0.11 12.98 8.39
N ARG A 141 -1.11 13.86 8.33
CA ARG A 141 -1.34 14.92 9.34
C ARG A 141 -1.89 14.35 10.64
N ALA A 142 -2.88 13.46 10.58
CA ALA A 142 -3.44 12.84 11.77
C ALA A 142 -2.39 12.04 12.55
N LEU A 143 -1.56 11.28 11.84
CA LEU A 143 -0.50 10.47 12.45
C LEU A 143 0.68 11.31 12.99
N ALA A 144 0.94 12.48 12.42
CA ALA A 144 2.01 13.40 12.86
C ALA A 144 3.39 12.70 13.05
N GLY A 145 3.73 11.77 12.16
CA GLY A 145 4.99 11.03 12.19
C GLY A 145 5.03 9.80 13.11
N ARG A 146 3.94 9.45 13.79
CA ARG A 146 3.87 8.26 14.67
C ARG A 146 4.01 6.95 13.89
N THR A 147 3.51 6.92 12.66
CA THR A 147 3.56 5.78 11.76
C THR A 147 3.75 6.28 10.34
N HIS A 148 4.40 5.49 9.49
CA HIS A 148 4.63 5.86 8.11
C HIS A 148 3.36 5.67 7.28
N VAL A 149 3.10 6.61 6.35
CA VAL A 149 2.03 6.48 5.36
C VAL A 149 2.65 6.08 4.03
N MET A 150 2.13 5.03 3.42
CA MET A 150 2.43 4.61 2.05
C MET A 150 1.20 4.87 1.18
N ALA A 151 1.38 5.63 0.10
CA ALA A 151 0.32 5.86 -0.87
C ALA A 151 0.29 4.72 -1.89
N ALA A 152 -0.84 4.07 -2.03
CA ALA A 152 -1.06 3.04 -3.02
C ALA A 152 -2.34 3.31 -3.83
N SER A 153 -2.47 2.64 -4.97
CA SER A 153 -3.49 2.83 -5.99
C SER A 153 -3.36 4.11 -6.83
N GLY A 154 -3.36 3.94 -8.14
CA GLY A 154 -3.22 5.04 -9.10
C GLY A 154 -1.84 5.67 -9.17
N MET A 155 -0.84 5.05 -8.55
CA MET A 155 0.54 5.56 -8.55
C MET A 155 1.27 5.22 -9.84
N ASN A 156 1.92 6.23 -10.42
CA ASN A 156 2.78 6.16 -11.60
C ASN A 156 3.84 7.28 -11.55
N GLU A 157 4.59 7.52 -12.62
CA GLU A 157 5.63 8.56 -12.67
C GLU A 157 5.12 9.99 -12.47
N VAL A 158 3.82 10.24 -12.69
CA VAL A 158 3.18 11.55 -12.48
C VAL A 158 2.66 11.68 -11.06
N THR A 159 1.93 10.68 -10.56
CA THR A 159 1.20 10.75 -9.30
C THR A 159 2.04 10.35 -8.08
N ALA A 160 3.08 9.54 -8.26
CA ALA A 160 3.97 9.15 -7.17
C ALA A 160 4.69 10.35 -6.50
N PRO A 161 5.25 11.33 -7.25
CA PRO A 161 5.76 12.56 -6.64
C PRO A 161 4.70 13.35 -5.87
N MET A 162 3.45 13.40 -6.37
CA MET A 162 2.33 14.08 -5.69
C MET A 162 2.03 13.42 -4.34
N ALA A 163 2.12 12.09 -4.25
CA ALA A 163 1.93 11.37 -3.01
C ALA A 163 2.98 11.75 -1.94
N LEU A 164 4.25 11.93 -2.33
CA LEU A 164 5.29 12.40 -1.40
C LEU A 164 4.98 13.80 -0.88
N VAL A 165 4.53 14.72 -1.75
CA VAL A 165 4.11 16.08 -1.35
C VAL A 165 2.89 16.03 -0.43
N SER A 166 1.99 15.07 -0.62
CA SER A 166 0.84 14.84 0.26
C SER A 166 1.23 14.25 1.63
N GLY A 167 2.49 13.85 1.83
CA GLY A 167 3.01 13.37 3.11
C GLY A 167 3.34 11.88 3.17
N ALA A 168 3.22 11.14 2.05
CA ALA A 168 3.65 9.74 2.00
C ALA A 168 5.17 9.61 2.20
N ARG A 169 5.58 8.54 2.88
CA ARG A 169 6.99 8.13 2.98
C ARG A 169 7.41 7.19 1.85
N GLY A 170 6.46 6.59 1.18
CA GLY A 170 6.67 5.68 0.07
C GLY A 170 5.41 5.54 -0.78
N VAL A 171 5.55 4.85 -1.90
CA VAL A 171 4.45 4.57 -2.82
C VAL A 171 4.41 3.10 -3.19
N GLY A 172 3.21 2.54 -3.27
CA GLY A 172 2.93 1.23 -3.84
C GLY A 172 2.50 1.37 -5.30
N VAL A 173 3.19 0.71 -6.21
CA VAL A 173 2.89 0.74 -7.65
C VAL A 173 2.63 -0.66 -8.14
N GLY A 174 1.41 -0.92 -8.58
CA GLY A 174 0.98 -2.21 -9.13
C GLY A 174 0.78 -2.13 -10.66
N SER A 175 -0.46 -1.92 -11.08
CA SER A 175 -0.91 -2.05 -12.47
C SER A 175 -0.18 -1.19 -13.50
N ALA A 176 0.43 -0.06 -13.10
CA ALA A 176 1.25 0.75 -13.99
C ALA A 176 2.53 0.02 -14.46
N ILE A 177 2.93 -1.04 -13.74
CA ILE A 177 4.08 -1.89 -14.08
C ILE A 177 3.58 -3.25 -14.58
N THR A 178 2.75 -3.93 -13.80
CA THR A 178 2.39 -5.34 -14.04
C THR A 178 1.51 -5.57 -15.28
N LYS A 179 0.89 -4.53 -15.83
CA LYS A 179 0.10 -4.59 -17.07
C LYS A 179 0.90 -4.33 -18.34
N LEU A 180 2.21 -4.15 -18.23
CA LEU A 180 3.09 -3.97 -19.39
C LEU A 180 3.48 -5.32 -20.00
N ASP A 181 3.63 -5.35 -21.32
CA ASP A 181 3.75 -6.58 -22.11
C ASP A 181 5.14 -7.23 -22.07
N SER A 182 6.14 -6.59 -21.44
CA SER A 182 7.49 -7.14 -21.40
C SER A 182 8.26 -6.69 -20.14
N GLU A 183 9.20 -7.54 -19.69
CA GLU A 183 10.11 -7.23 -18.59
C GLU A 183 10.92 -5.95 -18.85
N ALA A 184 11.35 -5.73 -20.09
CA ALA A 184 12.09 -4.52 -20.46
C ALA A 184 11.24 -3.25 -20.28
N ALA A 185 9.96 -3.31 -20.66
CA ALA A 185 9.00 -2.22 -20.45
C ALA A 185 8.74 -2.01 -18.94
N MET A 186 8.54 -3.07 -18.17
CA MET A 186 8.38 -3.01 -16.71
C MET A 186 9.59 -2.37 -16.04
N ALA A 187 10.80 -2.83 -16.38
CA ALA A 187 12.04 -2.28 -15.83
C ALA A 187 12.25 -0.80 -16.22
N THR A 188 11.82 -0.40 -17.42
CA THR A 188 11.86 1.00 -17.86
C THR A 188 10.90 1.85 -17.05
N LYS A 189 9.66 1.39 -16.86
CA LYS A 189 8.65 2.08 -16.05
C LYS A 189 9.09 2.24 -14.60
N VAL A 190 9.69 1.23 -13.99
CA VAL A 190 10.27 1.33 -12.65
C VAL A 190 11.32 2.45 -12.59
N ARG A 191 12.26 2.49 -13.58
CA ARG A 191 13.28 3.55 -13.63
C ARG A 191 12.67 4.95 -13.80
N GLU A 192 11.62 5.10 -14.60
CA GLU A 192 10.90 6.38 -14.77
C GLU A 192 10.30 6.86 -13.43
N ILE A 193 9.60 5.98 -12.73
CA ILE A 193 9.00 6.29 -11.43
C ILE A 193 10.07 6.67 -10.40
N VAL A 194 11.14 5.88 -10.30
CA VAL A 194 12.26 6.19 -9.38
C VAL A 194 12.89 7.54 -9.68
N ARG A 195 13.14 7.85 -10.96
CA ARG A 195 13.65 9.18 -11.36
C ARG A 195 12.71 10.33 -11.02
N ALA A 196 11.40 10.12 -11.17
CA ALA A 196 10.40 11.12 -10.80
C ALA A 196 10.41 11.41 -9.30
N LEU A 197 10.50 10.36 -8.47
CA LEU A 197 10.61 10.47 -7.01
C LEU A 197 11.90 11.17 -6.57
N GLN A 198 13.03 10.87 -7.22
CA GLN A 198 14.32 11.49 -6.90
C GLN A 198 14.36 12.98 -7.23
N ARG A 199 13.81 13.38 -8.37
CA ARG A 199 13.72 14.80 -8.76
C ARG A 199 12.92 15.61 -7.75
N ASN A 200 11.83 15.07 -7.24
CA ASN A 200 11.03 15.77 -6.26
C ASN A 200 11.77 15.96 -4.92
N LYS A 201 12.56 14.96 -4.47
CA LYS A 201 13.38 15.11 -3.26
C LYS A 201 14.39 16.26 -3.36
N ALA A 202 15.02 16.44 -4.51
CA ALA A 202 15.98 17.54 -4.73
C ALA A 202 15.32 18.91 -4.67
N HIS A 203 14.07 19.05 -5.14
CA HIS A 203 13.33 20.32 -5.06
C HIS A 203 12.81 20.64 -3.65
N MET A 204 12.59 19.66 -2.79
CA MET A 204 12.13 19.88 -1.41
C MET A 204 13.25 20.23 -0.43
N GLN A 205 14.52 20.11 -0.83
CA GLN A 205 15.69 20.42 -0.01
C GLN A 205 16.31 21.81 -0.32
N ASN A 206 15.81 22.49 -1.34
CA ASN A 206 16.14 23.88 -1.68
C ASN A 206 15.01 24.83 -1.28
#